data_87346eed18d4364d4e7216e66903d1cf
#
_entry.id   87346eed18d4364d4e7216e66903d1cf
#
_cell.length_a   1.000
_cell.length_b   1.000
_cell.length_c   1.000
_cell.angle_alpha   90.00
_cell.angle_beta   90.00
_cell.angle_gamma   90.00
#
_symmetry.space_group_name_H-M   'P 1'
#
loop_
_entity.id
_entity.type
_entity.pdbx_description
1 polymer ?
#
loop_
_entity_poly.entity_id
_entity_poly.type
_entity_poly.pdbx_seq_one_letter_code
_entity_poly.pdbx_strand_id
1 'polypeptide(L)'
;MAVQLLLAGDSGFREGLVEALGAGFTLLEASGVAEAADLMLATRPDIVFVDVRGGSPTGMAIIGRIKGAASMKLLPIVACADPGPGPTVIALDAGAEHVMGFPPPAGELRARIRSLLRTRAATDRLEDATQVIFALANAVEAKDAYTEGHTERVGALAVEAARLAGLDDETQEALRQGGVLHDIGKIGIPNEIINKAGRLSDKERIVMNKHPLIGERICEPLKSLRHLLPIIRWHHERLDGTGYPDGLKGSQFPVPAQILQLSDIYDAITTDRPYHRARTRASAVEFLHGEADKGWRDHELVKLVGLAAENLNLGRVRDEDIPPPPAPLGQWRTE
;
A
#
# COMPACT_ATOMS: atom_id res chain seq x y z
N MET A 1 -12.41 -22.39 13.93
CA MET A 1 -11.09 -23.05 14.06
C MET A 1 -10.64 -22.96 15.51
N ALA A 2 -9.86 -23.92 16.01
CA ALA A 2 -9.26 -23.81 17.34
C ALA A 2 -8.16 -22.76 17.34
N VAL A 3 -8.06 -21.97 18.42
CA VAL A 3 -7.01 -20.95 18.57
C VAL A 3 -5.65 -21.64 18.67
N GLN A 4 -4.69 -21.20 17.85
CA GLN A 4 -3.33 -21.73 17.78
C GLN A 4 -2.36 -20.83 18.54
N LEU A 5 -1.65 -21.39 19.51
CA LEU A 5 -0.68 -20.69 20.33
C LEU A 5 0.71 -21.30 20.10
N LEU A 6 1.70 -20.48 19.79
CA LEU A 6 3.09 -20.90 19.74
C LEU A 6 3.78 -20.61 21.07
N LEU A 7 4.37 -21.64 21.68
CA LEU A 7 5.11 -21.58 22.93
C LEU A 7 6.61 -21.70 22.62
N ALA A 8 7.33 -20.60 22.70
CA ALA A 8 8.75 -20.53 22.34
C ALA A 8 9.62 -20.35 23.58
N GLY A 9 10.28 -21.41 24.01
CA GLY A 9 11.13 -21.43 25.21
C GLY A 9 11.61 -22.81 25.57
N ASP A 10 12.22 -22.95 26.74
CA ASP A 10 12.67 -24.24 27.27
C ASP A 10 11.50 -25.17 27.65
N SER A 11 11.78 -26.44 27.97
CA SER A 11 10.74 -27.41 28.32
C SER A 11 9.94 -27.00 29.56
N GLY A 12 10.60 -26.50 30.60
CA GLY A 12 9.94 -26.07 31.83
C GLY A 12 9.01 -24.87 31.61
N PHE A 13 9.39 -23.95 30.73
CA PHE A 13 8.53 -22.87 30.29
C PHE A 13 7.28 -23.37 29.58
N ARG A 14 7.46 -24.26 28.61
CA ARG A 14 6.34 -24.79 27.82
C ARG A 14 5.37 -25.59 28.71
N GLU A 15 5.87 -26.48 29.54
CA GLU A 15 5.07 -27.28 30.49
C GLU A 15 4.27 -26.38 31.45
N GLY A 16 4.90 -25.36 32.03
CA GLY A 16 4.22 -24.42 32.91
C GLY A 16 3.12 -23.59 32.23
N LEU A 17 3.32 -23.23 30.95
CA LEU A 17 2.26 -22.58 30.17
C LEU A 17 1.13 -23.53 29.81
N VAL A 18 1.43 -24.77 29.42
CA VAL A 18 0.41 -25.81 29.12
C VAL A 18 -0.48 -26.05 30.34
N GLU A 19 0.09 -26.16 31.53
CA GLU A 19 -0.64 -26.30 32.78
C GLU A 19 -1.58 -25.11 33.05
N ALA A 20 -1.06 -23.87 32.87
CA ALA A 20 -1.84 -22.64 33.08
C ALA A 20 -2.94 -22.42 32.03
N LEU A 21 -2.71 -22.81 30.79
CA LEU A 21 -3.66 -22.69 29.69
C LEU A 21 -4.84 -23.66 29.83
N GLY A 22 -4.56 -24.92 30.19
CA GLY A 22 -5.56 -26.01 30.20
C GLY A 22 -6.00 -26.36 28.77
N ALA A 23 -7.18 -26.92 28.65
CA ALA A 23 -7.75 -27.37 27.36
C ALA A 23 -8.33 -26.20 26.53
N GLY A 24 -8.47 -26.44 25.22
CA GLY A 24 -9.19 -25.54 24.30
C GLY A 24 -8.31 -24.78 23.31
N PHE A 25 -6.99 -25.03 23.29
CA PHE A 25 -6.03 -24.43 22.37
C PHE A 25 -5.30 -25.52 21.57
N THR A 26 -4.90 -25.17 20.35
CA THR A 26 -3.90 -25.95 19.62
C THR A 26 -2.53 -25.37 19.94
N LEU A 27 -1.66 -26.16 20.55
CA LEU A 27 -0.37 -25.72 21.00
C LEU A 27 0.71 -26.14 20.00
N LEU A 28 1.56 -25.19 19.64
CA LEU A 28 2.77 -25.37 18.85
C LEU A 28 3.96 -25.06 19.76
N GLU A 29 5.01 -25.85 19.68
CA GLU A 29 6.14 -25.73 20.59
C GLU A 29 7.43 -25.49 19.81
N ALA A 30 8.25 -24.56 20.26
CA ALA A 30 9.56 -24.27 19.71
C ALA A 30 10.59 -24.08 20.82
N SER A 31 11.76 -24.69 20.64
CA SER A 31 12.89 -24.59 21.56
C SER A 31 13.94 -23.54 21.13
N GLY A 32 13.86 -23.05 19.90
CA GLY A 32 14.85 -22.11 19.35
C GLY A 32 14.30 -21.22 18.24
N VAL A 33 15.14 -20.27 17.80
CA VAL A 33 14.78 -19.22 16.83
C VAL A 33 14.37 -19.81 15.48
N ALA A 34 15.11 -20.81 14.98
CA ALA A 34 14.85 -21.43 13.66
C ALA A 34 13.52 -22.17 13.68
N GLU A 35 13.30 -23.04 14.68
CA GLU A 35 12.08 -23.81 14.83
C GLU A 35 10.85 -22.91 14.99
N ALA A 36 10.97 -21.83 15.79
CA ALA A 36 9.89 -20.85 15.94
C ALA A 36 9.58 -20.15 14.60
N ALA A 37 10.60 -19.77 13.83
CA ALA A 37 10.41 -19.14 12.54
C ALA A 37 9.72 -20.07 11.53
N ASP A 38 10.13 -21.32 11.45
CA ASP A 38 9.55 -22.32 10.55
C ASP A 38 8.08 -22.60 10.89
N LEU A 39 7.77 -22.78 12.19
CA LEU A 39 6.40 -22.97 12.65
C LEU A 39 5.52 -21.75 12.36
N MET A 40 6.00 -20.55 12.59
CA MET A 40 5.25 -19.31 12.30
C MET A 40 4.91 -19.17 10.82
N LEU A 41 5.84 -19.50 9.93
CA LEU A 41 5.60 -19.45 8.48
C LEU A 41 4.62 -20.53 8.02
N ALA A 42 4.74 -21.75 8.57
CA ALA A 42 3.92 -22.88 8.16
C ALA A 42 2.49 -22.82 8.70
N THR A 43 2.29 -22.33 9.92
CA THR A 43 1.01 -22.48 10.66
C THR A 43 0.30 -21.17 10.94
N ARG A 44 1.00 -20.03 10.91
CA ARG A 44 0.47 -18.69 11.23
C ARG A 44 -0.30 -18.68 12.57
N PRO A 45 0.37 -18.90 13.72
CA PRO A 45 -0.29 -18.96 15.02
C PRO A 45 -1.04 -17.67 15.34
N ASP A 46 -2.02 -17.76 16.24
CA ASP A 46 -2.81 -16.60 16.66
C ASP A 46 -2.07 -15.70 17.66
N ILE A 47 -1.26 -16.30 18.54
CA ILE A 47 -0.45 -15.60 19.56
C ILE A 47 0.85 -16.39 19.75
N VAL A 48 1.93 -15.68 20.00
CA VAL A 48 3.22 -16.27 20.37
C VAL A 48 3.55 -15.92 21.82
N PHE A 49 3.84 -16.92 22.62
CA PHE A 49 4.40 -16.79 23.95
C PHE A 49 5.90 -17.03 23.89
N VAL A 50 6.70 -16.10 24.39
CA VAL A 50 8.16 -16.14 24.32
C VAL A 50 8.76 -16.10 25.72
N ASP A 51 9.64 -17.03 26.01
CA ASP A 51 10.43 -17.04 27.25
C ASP A 51 11.59 -16.04 27.17
N VAL A 52 11.52 -14.99 27.98
CA VAL A 52 12.59 -13.99 28.11
C VAL A 52 13.17 -13.92 29.54
N ARG A 53 12.88 -14.92 30.37
CA ARG A 53 13.41 -15.01 31.73
C ARG A 53 14.93 -15.07 31.71
N GLY A 54 15.57 -14.53 32.75
CA GLY A 54 17.03 -14.47 32.83
C GLY A 54 17.68 -13.64 31.72
N GLY A 55 16.91 -12.81 31.01
CA GLY A 55 17.42 -12.05 29.86
C GLY A 55 17.72 -12.94 28.64
N SER A 56 16.95 -14.03 28.42
CA SER A 56 17.16 -15.03 27.36
C SER A 56 17.50 -14.41 26.00
N PRO A 57 18.72 -14.56 25.49
CA PRO A 57 19.08 -14.06 24.15
C PRO A 57 18.25 -14.71 23.04
N THR A 58 17.88 -15.99 23.22
CA THR A 58 17.03 -16.74 22.29
C THR A 58 15.62 -16.13 22.21
N GLY A 59 15.01 -15.84 23.36
CA GLY A 59 13.68 -15.21 23.40
C GLY A 59 13.70 -13.83 22.75
N MET A 60 14.69 -13.00 23.04
CA MET A 60 14.84 -11.68 22.42
C MET A 60 15.04 -11.77 20.90
N ALA A 61 15.83 -12.74 20.43
CA ALA A 61 16.04 -12.96 19.01
C ALA A 61 14.76 -13.42 18.31
N ILE A 62 13.89 -14.23 18.95
CA ILE A 62 12.59 -14.63 18.42
C ILE A 62 11.70 -13.40 18.23
N ILE A 63 11.59 -12.53 19.26
CA ILE A 63 10.80 -11.29 19.18
C ILE A 63 11.29 -10.41 18.02
N GLY A 64 12.59 -10.14 17.96
CA GLY A 64 13.19 -9.31 16.91
C GLY A 64 12.94 -9.87 15.49
N ARG A 65 13.02 -11.20 15.32
CA ARG A 65 12.76 -11.84 14.03
C ARG A 65 11.31 -11.72 13.60
N ILE A 66 10.36 -11.87 14.52
CA ILE A 66 8.93 -11.70 14.24
C ILE A 66 8.65 -10.26 13.79
N LYS A 67 9.12 -9.28 14.56
CA LYS A 67 8.86 -7.86 14.28
C LYS A 67 9.61 -7.31 13.07
N GLY A 68 10.73 -7.93 12.71
CA GLY A 68 11.45 -7.62 11.47
C GLY A 68 10.81 -8.18 10.19
N ALA A 69 9.88 -9.14 10.30
CA ALA A 69 9.21 -9.73 9.16
C ALA A 69 7.88 -9.01 8.88
N ALA A 70 7.76 -8.34 7.71
CA ALA A 70 6.58 -7.56 7.34
C ALA A 70 5.27 -8.36 7.45
N SER A 71 5.27 -9.64 7.05
CA SER A 71 4.10 -10.54 7.09
C SER A 71 3.67 -10.97 8.50
N MET A 72 4.50 -10.74 9.51
CA MET A 72 4.28 -11.13 10.91
C MET A 72 4.25 -9.93 11.87
N LYS A 73 4.39 -8.72 11.37
CA LYS A 73 4.51 -7.50 12.18
C LYS A 73 3.35 -7.31 13.17
N LEU A 74 2.16 -7.75 12.80
CA LEU A 74 0.93 -7.66 13.61
C LEU A 74 0.65 -8.92 14.46
N LEU A 75 1.52 -9.93 14.41
CA LEU A 75 1.38 -11.13 15.22
C LEU A 75 1.60 -10.78 16.71
N PRO A 76 0.59 -10.99 17.59
CA PRO A 76 0.73 -10.66 18.99
C PRO A 76 1.78 -11.52 19.70
N ILE A 77 2.70 -10.86 20.41
CA ILE A 77 3.75 -11.51 21.22
C ILE A 77 3.50 -11.21 22.68
N VAL A 78 3.44 -12.25 23.49
CA VAL A 78 3.44 -12.18 24.94
C VAL A 78 4.79 -12.68 25.45
N ALA A 79 5.62 -11.79 25.97
CA ALA A 79 6.87 -12.14 26.61
C ALA A 79 6.62 -12.56 28.06
N CYS A 80 7.13 -13.72 28.47
CA CYS A 80 7.12 -14.15 29.86
C CYS A 80 8.49 -13.86 30.48
N ALA A 81 8.52 -12.94 31.44
CA ALA A 81 9.73 -12.41 32.04
C ALA A 81 9.78 -12.66 33.55
N ASP A 82 10.96 -12.45 34.12
CA ASP A 82 11.11 -12.35 35.57
C ASP A 82 10.39 -11.11 36.11
N PRO A 83 9.89 -11.15 37.33
CA PRO A 83 9.27 -9.97 37.94
C PRO A 83 10.24 -8.79 38.04
N GLY A 84 9.78 -7.62 37.63
CA GLY A 84 10.55 -6.38 37.76
C GLY A 84 10.39 -5.44 36.56
N PRO A 85 10.70 -4.15 36.72
CA PRO A 85 10.53 -3.15 35.67
C PRO A 85 11.56 -3.30 34.54
N GLY A 86 12.79 -3.71 34.83
CA GLY A 86 13.87 -3.81 33.84
C GLY A 86 13.54 -4.83 32.72
N PRO A 87 13.29 -6.11 33.06
CA PRO A 87 12.92 -7.13 32.06
C PRO A 87 11.69 -6.78 31.25
N THR A 88 10.70 -6.14 31.88
CA THR A 88 9.48 -5.68 31.22
C THR A 88 9.78 -4.63 30.14
N VAL A 89 10.56 -3.60 30.44
CA VAL A 89 10.92 -2.55 29.49
C VAL A 89 11.68 -3.13 28.30
N ILE A 90 12.68 -3.98 28.56
CA ILE A 90 13.50 -4.61 27.51
C ILE A 90 12.63 -5.41 26.54
N ALA A 91 11.68 -6.20 27.06
CA ALA A 91 10.81 -7.01 26.21
C ALA A 91 9.82 -6.17 25.37
N LEU A 92 9.29 -5.07 25.94
CA LEU A 92 8.43 -4.13 25.23
C LEU A 92 9.20 -3.37 24.14
N ASP A 93 10.41 -2.90 24.45
CA ASP A 93 11.28 -2.21 23.47
C ASP A 93 11.68 -3.15 22.31
N ALA A 94 11.81 -4.44 22.58
CA ALA A 94 12.04 -5.45 21.55
C ALA A 94 10.82 -5.72 20.66
N GLY A 95 9.64 -5.23 21.05
CA GLY A 95 8.40 -5.34 20.28
C GLY A 95 7.37 -6.33 20.81
N ALA A 96 7.49 -6.84 22.03
CA ALA A 96 6.42 -7.59 22.66
C ALA A 96 5.24 -6.66 22.95
N GLU A 97 4.00 -7.08 22.64
CA GLU A 97 2.80 -6.31 22.98
C GLU A 97 2.44 -6.39 24.45
N HIS A 98 2.77 -7.52 25.08
CA HIS A 98 2.53 -7.72 26.51
C HIS A 98 3.67 -8.45 27.17
N VAL A 99 3.87 -8.14 28.45
CA VAL A 99 4.80 -8.86 29.32
C VAL A 99 4.03 -9.44 30.51
N MET A 100 4.32 -10.67 30.88
CA MET A 100 3.74 -11.38 32.02
C MET A 100 4.84 -11.97 32.88
N GLY A 101 4.60 -12.04 34.19
CA GLY A 101 5.41 -12.86 35.08
C GLY A 101 5.23 -14.34 34.79
N PHE A 102 6.22 -15.15 35.11
CA PHE A 102 6.16 -16.61 34.96
C PHE A 102 6.34 -17.30 36.31
N PRO A 103 5.54 -18.37 36.63
CA PRO A 103 4.39 -18.87 35.88
C PRO A 103 3.20 -17.89 35.94
N PRO A 104 2.47 -17.71 34.83
CA PRO A 104 1.35 -16.77 34.82
C PRO A 104 0.13 -17.37 35.53
N PRO A 105 -0.64 -16.55 36.29
CA PRO A 105 -1.92 -17.00 36.84
C PRO A 105 -2.89 -17.38 35.71
N ALA A 106 -3.47 -18.56 35.75
CA ALA A 106 -4.34 -19.11 34.69
C ALA A 106 -5.50 -18.15 34.31
N GLY A 107 -6.11 -17.49 35.28
CA GLY A 107 -7.18 -16.51 35.05
C GLY A 107 -6.71 -15.28 34.25
N GLU A 108 -5.54 -14.74 34.61
CA GLU A 108 -4.94 -13.61 33.91
C GLU A 108 -4.53 -14.00 32.50
N LEU A 109 -3.84 -15.13 32.33
CA LEU A 109 -3.42 -15.66 31.03
C LEU A 109 -4.60 -15.77 30.04
N ARG A 110 -5.67 -16.41 30.45
CA ARG A 110 -6.88 -16.55 29.62
C ARG A 110 -7.57 -15.22 29.32
N ALA A 111 -7.57 -14.28 30.25
CA ALA A 111 -8.12 -12.93 30.02
C ALA A 111 -7.30 -12.17 28.99
N ARG A 112 -5.97 -12.25 29.05
CA ARG A 112 -5.07 -11.61 28.08
C ARG A 112 -5.21 -12.23 26.69
N ILE A 113 -5.25 -13.56 26.59
CA ILE A 113 -5.50 -14.24 25.31
C ILE A 113 -6.80 -13.72 24.67
N ARG A 114 -7.90 -13.72 25.43
CA ARG A 114 -9.18 -13.19 24.90
C ARG A 114 -9.09 -11.73 24.47
N SER A 115 -8.35 -10.90 25.17
CA SER A 115 -8.14 -9.51 24.82
C SER A 115 -7.35 -9.38 23.51
N LEU A 116 -6.23 -10.09 23.40
CA LEU A 116 -5.38 -10.09 22.20
C LEU A 116 -6.13 -10.59 20.96
N LEU A 117 -6.88 -11.69 21.10
CA LEU A 117 -7.69 -12.24 20.00
C LEU A 117 -8.77 -11.26 19.54
N ARG A 118 -9.41 -10.53 20.46
CA ARG A 118 -10.38 -9.48 20.08
C ARG A 118 -9.72 -8.33 19.32
N THR A 119 -8.57 -7.87 19.77
CA THR A 119 -7.81 -6.82 19.10
C THR A 119 -7.37 -7.27 17.71
N ARG A 120 -6.80 -8.46 17.61
CA ARG A 120 -6.41 -9.08 16.34
C ARG A 120 -7.59 -9.19 15.38
N ALA A 121 -8.71 -9.77 15.82
CA ALA A 121 -9.90 -9.88 14.98
C ALA A 121 -10.45 -8.52 14.50
N ALA A 122 -10.27 -7.46 15.26
CA ALA A 122 -10.64 -6.12 14.82
C ALA A 122 -9.65 -5.59 13.75
N THR A 123 -8.35 -5.84 13.93
CA THR A 123 -7.32 -5.48 12.95
C THR A 123 -7.49 -6.25 11.65
N ASP A 124 -7.67 -7.58 11.73
CA ASP A 124 -7.88 -8.45 10.55
C ASP A 124 -9.10 -7.98 9.73
N ARG A 125 -10.21 -7.61 10.40
CA ARG A 125 -11.39 -7.06 9.70
C ARG A 125 -11.12 -5.73 8.98
N LEU A 126 -10.24 -4.89 9.52
CA LEU A 126 -9.84 -3.64 8.87
C LEU A 126 -8.95 -3.92 7.66
N GLU A 127 -8.02 -4.87 7.77
CA GLU A 127 -7.19 -5.34 6.66
C GLU A 127 -8.06 -5.95 5.56
N ASP A 128 -8.99 -6.85 5.91
CA ASP A 128 -9.93 -7.46 4.97
C ASP A 128 -10.75 -6.40 4.22
N ALA A 129 -11.28 -5.39 4.92
CA ALA A 129 -12.02 -4.30 4.29
C ALA A 129 -11.14 -3.50 3.32
N THR A 130 -9.89 -3.24 3.70
CA THR A 130 -8.92 -2.56 2.83
C THR A 130 -8.61 -3.41 1.60
N GLN A 131 -8.37 -4.71 1.77
CA GLN A 131 -8.11 -5.64 0.65
C GLN A 131 -9.31 -5.74 -0.31
N VAL A 132 -10.54 -5.71 0.21
CA VAL A 132 -11.74 -5.68 -0.64
C VAL A 132 -11.77 -4.42 -1.51
N ILE A 133 -11.40 -3.25 -0.98
CA ILE A 133 -11.33 -2.01 -1.77
C ILE A 133 -10.26 -2.10 -2.86
N PHE A 134 -9.09 -2.66 -2.57
CA PHE A 134 -8.05 -2.90 -3.59
C PHE A 134 -8.53 -3.89 -4.66
N ALA A 135 -9.19 -4.97 -4.28
CA ALA A 135 -9.78 -5.92 -5.24
C ALA A 135 -10.86 -5.26 -6.11
N LEU A 136 -11.68 -4.37 -5.55
CA LEU A 136 -12.65 -3.60 -6.31
C LEU A 136 -11.98 -2.61 -7.27
N ALA A 137 -10.89 -1.95 -6.88
CA ALA A 137 -10.16 -1.07 -7.77
C ALA A 137 -9.59 -1.84 -8.98
N ASN A 138 -8.99 -3.00 -8.75
CA ASN A 138 -8.52 -3.87 -9.82
C ASN A 138 -9.67 -4.36 -10.73
N ALA A 139 -10.85 -4.63 -10.16
CA ALA A 139 -12.04 -5.00 -10.95
C ALA A 139 -12.58 -3.81 -11.78
N VAL A 140 -12.43 -2.57 -11.30
CA VAL A 140 -12.78 -1.36 -12.05
C VAL A 140 -11.77 -1.14 -13.18
N GLU A 141 -10.47 -1.33 -12.91
CA GLU A 141 -9.44 -1.30 -13.95
C GLU A 141 -9.73 -2.33 -15.06
N ALA A 142 -10.09 -3.57 -14.70
CA ALA A 142 -10.43 -4.61 -15.67
C ALA A 142 -11.68 -4.30 -16.53
N LYS A 143 -12.52 -3.32 -16.16
CA LYS A 143 -13.62 -2.82 -17.01
C LYS A 143 -13.14 -1.88 -18.11
N ASP A 144 -12.04 -1.21 -17.91
CA ASP A 144 -11.36 -0.41 -18.90
C ASP A 144 -10.44 -1.37 -19.69
N ALA A 145 -10.89 -1.79 -20.87
CA ALA A 145 -10.27 -2.86 -21.66
C ALA A 145 -8.78 -2.62 -22.03
N TYR A 146 -8.19 -1.51 -21.57
CA TYR A 146 -6.88 -1.02 -22.02
C TYR A 146 -5.89 -0.76 -20.89
N THR A 147 -6.24 -1.13 -19.66
CA THR A 147 -5.48 -0.77 -18.47
C THR A 147 -4.78 -1.95 -17.77
N GLU A 148 -4.65 -3.11 -18.44
CA GLU A 148 -3.95 -4.26 -17.82
C GLU A 148 -2.56 -3.87 -17.32
N GLY A 149 -2.35 -3.98 -16.00
CA GLY A 149 -1.12 -3.61 -15.30
C GLY A 149 -0.81 -2.11 -15.25
N HIS A 150 -1.75 -1.24 -15.63
CA HIS A 150 -1.60 0.22 -15.56
C HIS A 150 -1.39 0.70 -14.13
N THR A 151 -2.26 0.32 -13.21
CA THR A 151 -2.18 0.74 -11.80
C THR A 151 -0.88 0.34 -11.15
N GLU A 152 -0.34 -0.85 -11.48
CA GLU A 152 0.96 -1.32 -10.99
C GLU A 152 2.10 -0.48 -11.55
N ARG A 153 2.10 -0.19 -12.87
CA ARG A 153 3.14 0.64 -13.50
C ARG A 153 3.11 2.08 -13.00
N VAL A 154 1.91 2.67 -12.87
CA VAL A 154 1.74 4.02 -12.32
C VAL A 154 2.22 4.09 -10.88
N GLY A 155 1.84 3.12 -10.05
CA GLY A 155 2.31 3.02 -8.67
C GLY A 155 3.83 2.88 -8.56
N ALA A 156 4.43 1.97 -9.34
CA ALA A 156 5.88 1.77 -9.35
C ALA A 156 6.64 3.03 -9.82
N LEU A 157 6.15 3.69 -10.86
CA LEU A 157 6.73 4.92 -11.38
C LEU A 157 6.65 6.06 -10.37
N ALA A 158 5.49 6.21 -9.71
CA ALA A 158 5.28 7.23 -8.69
C ALA A 158 6.17 7.02 -7.46
N VAL A 159 6.35 5.77 -7.01
CA VAL A 159 7.26 5.41 -5.90
C VAL A 159 8.69 5.75 -6.24
N GLU A 160 9.19 5.36 -7.42
CA GLU A 160 10.57 5.65 -7.81
C GLU A 160 10.80 7.16 -7.99
N ALA A 161 9.84 7.90 -8.54
CA ALA A 161 9.91 9.35 -8.64
C ALA A 161 9.93 10.02 -7.25
N ALA A 162 9.13 9.54 -6.31
CA ALA A 162 9.11 10.01 -4.93
C ALA A 162 10.44 9.73 -4.19
N ARG A 163 11.02 8.55 -4.41
CA ARG A 163 12.34 8.19 -3.88
C ARG A 163 13.42 9.14 -4.39
N LEU A 164 13.41 9.43 -5.69
CA LEU A 164 14.33 10.40 -6.31
C LEU A 164 14.10 11.84 -5.81
N ALA A 165 12.85 12.18 -5.45
CA ALA A 165 12.51 13.46 -4.84
C ALA A 165 12.89 13.54 -3.34
N GLY A 166 13.39 12.46 -2.74
CA GLY A 166 13.75 12.40 -1.31
C GLY A 166 12.55 12.37 -0.36
N LEU A 167 11.38 11.93 -0.84
CA LEU A 167 10.20 11.77 0.01
C LEU A 167 10.34 10.52 0.89
N ASP A 168 9.73 10.56 2.07
CA ASP A 168 9.80 9.49 3.07
C ASP A 168 9.08 8.20 2.64
N ASP A 169 9.36 7.12 3.36
CA ASP A 169 8.81 5.79 3.06
C ASP A 169 7.28 5.75 3.20
N GLU A 170 6.70 6.55 4.09
CA GLU A 170 5.24 6.65 4.27
C GLU A 170 4.58 7.25 3.03
N THR A 171 5.16 8.33 2.51
CA THR A 171 4.70 8.97 1.26
C THR A 171 4.89 8.04 0.04
N GLN A 172 6.00 7.31 -0.03
CA GLN A 172 6.24 6.33 -1.09
C GLN A 172 5.19 5.21 -1.05
N GLU A 173 4.88 4.68 0.14
CA GLU A 173 3.83 3.67 0.30
C GLU A 173 2.43 4.23 -0.06
N ALA A 174 2.15 5.49 0.32
CA ALA A 174 0.92 6.16 -0.08
C ALA A 174 0.79 6.28 -1.61
N LEU A 175 1.88 6.56 -2.31
CA LEU A 175 1.90 6.61 -3.77
C LEU A 175 1.71 5.24 -4.42
N ARG A 176 2.29 4.19 -3.84
CA ARG A 176 2.07 2.82 -4.30
C ARG A 176 0.60 2.44 -4.21
N GLN A 177 -0.05 2.72 -3.08
CA GLN A 177 -1.47 2.45 -2.86
C GLN A 177 -2.35 3.39 -3.71
N GLY A 178 -1.98 4.65 -3.82
CA GLY A 178 -2.66 5.65 -4.65
C GLY A 178 -2.66 5.26 -6.12
N GLY A 179 -1.58 4.66 -6.63
CA GLY A 179 -1.52 4.12 -7.98
C GLY A 179 -2.64 3.13 -8.28
N VAL A 180 -2.98 2.26 -7.31
CA VAL A 180 -4.09 1.31 -7.47
C VAL A 180 -5.46 1.97 -7.30
N LEU A 181 -5.57 2.96 -6.40
CA LEU A 181 -6.87 3.48 -5.94
C LEU A 181 -7.31 4.77 -6.62
N HIS A 182 -6.43 5.50 -7.33
CA HIS A 182 -6.75 6.84 -7.86
C HIS A 182 -8.03 6.85 -8.72
N ASP A 183 -8.23 5.80 -9.48
CA ASP A 183 -9.31 5.65 -10.45
C ASP A 183 -10.50 4.80 -9.94
N ILE A 184 -10.53 4.38 -8.68
CA ILE A 184 -11.61 3.54 -8.13
C ILE A 184 -13.00 4.17 -8.33
N GLY A 185 -13.08 5.49 -8.36
CA GLY A 185 -14.33 6.21 -8.58
C GLY A 185 -14.95 6.02 -9.96
N LYS A 186 -14.23 5.47 -10.94
CA LYS A 186 -14.77 5.07 -12.23
C LYS A 186 -15.88 4.01 -12.10
N ILE A 187 -15.98 3.33 -10.95
CA ILE A 187 -17.10 2.41 -10.66
C ILE A 187 -18.47 3.12 -10.78
N GLY A 188 -18.53 4.41 -10.46
CA GLY A 188 -19.75 5.24 -10.54
C GLY A 188 -19.95 5.92 -11.89
N ILE A 189 -19.10 5.66 -12.89
CA ILE A 189 -19.21 6.22 -14.24
C ILE A 189 -19.84 5.18 -15.17
N PRO A 190 -20.80 5.58 -16.03
CA PRO A 190 -21.41 4.67 -17.01
C PRO A 190 -20.38 4.07 -17.96
N ASN A 191 -20.50 2.77 -18.24
CA ASN A 191 -19.57 2.04 -19.12
C ASN A 191 -19.48 2.63 -20.53
N GLU A 192 -20.58 3.20 -21.04
CA GLU A 192 -20.64 3.85 -22.34
C GLU A 192 -19.76 5.10 -22.42
N ILE A 193 -19.48 5.73 -21.26
CA ILE A 193 -18.59 6.88 -21.17
C ILE A 193 -17.14 6.40 -21.01
N ILE A 194 -16.89 5.39 -20.16
CA ILE A 194 -15.54 4.85 -19.93
C ILE A 194 -14.97 4.26 -21.23
N ASN A 195 -15.74 3.42 -21.91
CA ASN A 195 -15.32 2.69 -23.10
C ASN A 195 -15.72 3.37 -24.42
N LYS A 196 -15.99 4.68 -24.40
CA LYS A 196 -16.40 5.39 -25.60
C LYS A 196 -15.29 5.41 -26.64
N ALA A 197 -15.64 4.93 -27.85
CA ALA A 197 -14.77 5.03 -29.00
C ALA A 197 -14.71 6.49 -29.51
N GLY A 198 -13.73 7.27 -29.04
CA GLY A 198 -13.51 8.65 -29.48
C GLY A 198 -13.59 9.68 -28.35
N ARG A 199 -13.69 10.96 -28.69
CA ARG A 199 -13.71 12.05 -27.71
C ARG A 199 -15.01 12.09 -26.93
N LEU A 200 -14.91 12.36 -25.62
CA LEU A 200 -16.07 12.64 -24.80
C LEU A 200 -16.66 14.02 -25.20
N SER A 201 -17.97 14.11 -25.28
CA SER A 201 -18.68 15.39 -25.32
C SER A 201 -18.54 16.12 -23.99
N ASP A 202 -18.85 17.42 -23.96
CA ASP A 202 -18.76 18.21 -22.73
C ASP A 202 -19.61 17.65 -21.60
N LYS A 203 -20.83 17.14 -21.92
CA LYS A 203 -21.70 16.51 -20.93
C LYS A 203 -21.09 15.21 -20.35
N GLU A 204 -20.49 14.40 -21.20
CA GLU A 204 -19.82 13.16 -20.79
C GLU A 204 -18.54 13.46 -19.99
N ARG A 205 -17.80 14.51 -20.37
CA ARG A 205 -16.62 14.99 -19.62
C ARG A 205 -17.00 15.43 -18.20
N ILE A 206 -18.10 16.18 -18.06
CA ILE A 206 -18.63 16.57 -16.75
C ILE A 206 -18.94 15.32 -15.88
N VAL A 207 -19.45 14.25 -16.49
CA VAL A 207 -19.72 13.00 -15.77
C VAL A 207 -18.41 12.29 -15.42
N MET A 208 -17.48 12.16 -16.37
CA MET A 208 -16.17 11.53 -16.16
C MET A 208 -15.38 12.25 -15.05
N ASN A 209 -15.37 13.59 -15.05
CA ASN A 209 -14.63 14.39 -14.06
C ASN A 209 -15.16 14.24 -12.62
N LYS A 210 -16.21 13.47 -12.39
CA LYS A 210 -16.72 13.16 -11.03
C LYS A 210 -15.99 11.99 -10.37
N HIS A 211 -15.22 11.16 -11.14
CA HIS A 211 -14.60 9.97 -10.55
C HIS A 211 -13.65 10.27 -9.36
N PRO A 212 -12.87 11.38 -9.30
CA PRO A 212 -12.05 11.66 -8.14
C PRO A 212 -12.90 11.87 -6.86
N LEU A 213 -14.02 12.57 -6.99
CA LEU A 213 -14.96 12.79 -5.89
C LEU A 213 -15.67 11.51 -5.46
N ILE A 214 -16.01 10.64 -6.42
CA ILE A 214 -16.61 9.34 -6.12
C ILE A 214 -15.58 8.45 -5.42
N GLY A 215 -14.34 8.42 -5.92
CA GLY A 215 -13.25 7.67 -5.33
C GLY A 215 -12.96 8.09 -3.89
N GLU A 216 -12.89 9.39 -3.63
CA GLU A 216 -12.77 9.93 -2.28
C GLU A 216 -13.90 9.42 -1.36
N ARG A 217 -15.15 9.51 -1.77
CA ARG A 217 -16.31 9.03 -0.99
C ARG A 217 -16.26 7.54 -0.68
N ILE A 218 -15.72 6.73 -1.58
CA ILE A 218 -15.55 5.29 -1.39
C ILE A 218 -14.51 5.02 -0.32
N CYS A 219 -13.39 5.76 -0.33
CA CYS A 219 -12.25 5.54 0.57
C CYS A 219 -12.38 6.27 1.92
N GLU A 220 -13.12 7.39 2.01
CA GLU A 220 -13.24 8.24 3.20
C GLU A 220 -13.70 7.50 4.47
N PRO A 221 -14.65 6.53 4.44
CA PRO A 221 -15.08 5.79 5.62
C PRO A 221 -13.96 4.94 6.25
N LEU A 222 -12.96 4.56 5.47
CA LEU A 222 -11.85 3.73 5.92
C LEU A 222 -10.72 4.59 6.47
N LYS A 223 -10.55 4.60 7.79
CA LYS A 223 -9.49 5.39 8.44
C LYS A 223 -8.09 5.06 7.92
N SER A 224 -7.84 3.80 7.56
CA SER A 224 -6.58 3.32 6.99
C SER A 224 -6.24 3.91 5.63
N LEU A 225 -7.23 4.45 4.89
CA LEU A 225 -7.03 5.04 3.55
C LEU A 225 -7.10 6.57 3.54
N ARG A 226 -7.32 7.23 4.69
CA ARG A 226 -7.48 8.69 4.73
C ARG A 226 -6.27 9.46 4.22
N HIS A 227 -5.07 8.94 4.43
CA HIS A 227 -3.84 9.56 3.93
C HIS A 227 -3.73 9.53 2.39
N LEU A 228 -4.54 8.69 1.72
CA LEU A 228 -4.59 8.60 0.26
C LEU A 228 -5.62 9.56 -0.37
N LEU A 229 -6.56 10.10 0.42
CA LEU A 229 -7.64 10.94 -0.12
C LEU A 229 -7.13 12.14 -0.93
N PRO A 230 -6.06 12.85 -0.53
CA PRO A 230 -5.49 13.92 -1.35
C PRO A 230 -5.00 13.44 -2.72
N ILE A 231 -4.42 12.24 -2.78
CA ILE A 231 -3.95 11.65 -4.03
C ILE A 231 -5.14 11.29 -4.92
N ILE A 232 -6.13 10.58 -4.37
CA ILE A 232 -7.34 10.15 -5.08
C ILE A 232 -8.15 11.35 -5.58
N ARG A 233 -8.34 12.37 -4.76
CA ARG A 233 -9.16 13.53 -5.09
C ARG A 233 -8.50 14.44 -6.12
N TRP A 234 -7.16 14.65 -6.03
CA TRP A 234 -6.50 15.74 -6.74
C TRP A 234 -5.57 15.31 -7.87
N HIS A 235 -5.53 14.03 -8.25
CA HIS A 235 -4.66 13.57 -9.34
C HIS A 235 -4.99 14.14 -10.73
N HIS A 236 -6.05 14.94 -10.85
CA HIS A 236 -6.38 15.67 -12.07
C HIS A 236 -6.30 17.20 -11.94
N GLU A 237 -5.74 17.69 -10.83
CA GLU A 237 -5.50 19.11 -10.67
C GLU A 237 -4.33 19.61 -11.54
N ARG A 238 -4.23 20.92 -11.70
CA ARG A 238 -3.13 21.59 -12.41
C ARG A 238 -2.63 22.76 -11.59
N LEU A 239 -1.34 23.08 -11.70
CA LEU A 239 -0.71 24.15 -10.94
C LEU A 239 -1.30 25.54 -11.24
N ASP A 240 -1.84 25.75 -12.45
CA ASP A 240 -2.51 26.99 -12.85
C ASP A 240 -3.97 27.12 -12.36
N GLY A 241 -4.53 26.06 -11.77
CA GLY A 241 -5.91 25.99 -11.29
C GLY A 241 -6.94 25.66 -12.35
N THR A 242 -6.53 25.23 -13.55
CA THR A 242 -7.45 24.76 -14.60
C THR A 242 -7.80 23.27 -14.50
N GLY A 243 -7.26 22.60 -13.46
CA GLY A 243 -7.58 21.21 -13.15
C GLY A 243 -8.93 21.05 -12.47
N TYR A 244 -9.23 19.82 -12.06
CA TYR A 244 -10.45 19.46 -11.35
C TYR A 244 -10.15 18.44 -10.23
N PRO A 245 -11.00 18.31 -9.20
CA PRO A 245 -12.34 18.89 -9.04
C PRO A 245 -12.36 20.28 -8.36
N ASP A 246 -11.29 20.74 -7.72
CA ASP A 246 -11.30 21.92 -6.86
C ASP A 246 -10.60 23.14 -7.46
N GLY A 247 -9.84 22.97 -8.54
CA GLY A 247 -9.09 24.05 -9.20
C GLY A 247 -7.95 24.57 -8.33
N LEU A 248 -7.19 23.69 -7.70
CA LEU A 248 -6.07 24.02 -6.80
C LEU A 248 -4.96 24.74 -7.57
N LYS A 249 -4.32 25.72 -6.90
CA LYS A 249 -3.25 26.55 -7.51
C LYS A 249 -1.94 26.44 -6.76
N GLY A 250 -0.86 26.27 -7.51
CA GLY A 250 0.50 26.28 -6.98
C GLY A 250 0.68 25.33 -5.80
N SER A 251 1.10 25.85 -4.66
CA SER A 251 1.37 25.05 -3.44
C SER A 251 0.15 24.38 -2.79
N GLN A 252 -1.07 24.73 -3.21
CA GLN A 252 -2.27 24.02 -2.76
C GLN A 252 -2.36 22.61 -3.34
N PHE A 253 -1.72 22.36 -4.48
CA PHE A 253 -1.70 21.04 -5.12
C PHE A 253 -0.55 20.20 -4.52
N PRO A 254 -0.85 19.15 -3.73
CA PRO A 254 0.17 18.39 -3.00
C PRO A 254 1.13 17.65 -3.92
N VAL A 255 2.41 17.64 -3.57
CA VAL A 255 3.48 16.99 -4.35
C VAL A 255 3.18 15.51 -4.63
N PRO A 256 2.69 14.68 -3.68
CA PRO A 256 2.35 13.30 -3.99
C PRO A 256 1.29 13.16 -5.09
N ALA A 257 0.25 14.00 -5.07
CA ALA A 257 -0.78 13.97 -6.11
C ALA A 257 -0.25 14.44 -7.47
N GLN A 258 0.70 15.40 -7.51
CA GLN A 258 1.40 15.80 -8.73
C GLN A 258 2.25 14.67 -9.30
N ILE A 259 3.00 13.95 -8.46
CA ILE A 259 3.83 12.81 -8.88
C ILE A 259 2.95 11.71 -9.46
N LEU A 260 1.85 11.35 -8.79
CA LEU A 260 0.94 10.33 -9.30
C LEU A 260 0.35 10.74 -10.65
N GLN A 261 -0.10 11.98 -10.79
CA GLN A 261 -0.63 12.51 -12.03
C GLN A 261 0.37 12.43 -13.18
N LEU A 262 1.62 12.84 -12.96
CA LEU A 262 2.67 12.75 -13.97
C LEU A 262 2.93 11.30 -14.37
N SER A 263 2.90 10.37 -13.41
CA SER A 263 3.09 8.95 -13.64
C SER A 263 1.94 8.35 -14.45
N ASP A 264 0.69 8.74 -14.16
CA ASP A 264 -0.50 8.32 -14.91
C ASP A 264 -0.44 8.83 -16.36
N ILE A 265 -0.16 10.12 -16.56
CA ILE A 265 -0.02 10.70 -17.91
C ILE A 265 1.11 10.02 -18.67
N TYR A 266 2.25 9.76 -18.02
CA TYR A 266 3.37 9.08 -18.64
C TYR A 266 2.99 7.69 -19.12
N ASP A 267 2.36 6.87 -18.25
CA ASP A 267 1.92 5.52 -18.61
C ASP A 267 0.88 5.55 -19.73
N ALA A 268 -0.06 6.50 -19.67
CA ALA A 268 -1.07 6.68 -20.71
C ALA A 268 -0.46 7.01 -22.09
N ILE A 269 0.66 7.71 -22.15
CA ILE A 269 1.34 8.07 -23.40
C ILE A 269 2.20 6.91 -23.92
N THR A 270 2.81 6.14 -23.02
CA THR A 270 3.79 5.09 -23.35
C THR A 270 3.20 3.69 -23.47
N THR A 271 1.87 3.56 -23.29
CA THR A 271 1.14 2.29 -23.42
C THR A 271 0.23 2.35 -24.64
N ASP A 272 0.13 1.24 -25.39
CA ASP A 272 -0.80 1.12 -26.52
C ASP A 272 -2.25 1.20 -26.05
N ARG A 273 -3.02 2.08 -26.70
CA ARG A 273 -4.46 2.22 -26.51
C ARG A 273 -5.16 2.16 -27.89
N PRO A 274 -6.43 1.78 -27.99
CA PRO A 274 -7.11 1.60 -29.29
C PRO A 274 -7.07 2.82 -30.21
N TYR A 275 -6.92 3.99 -29.60
CA TYR A 275 -6.96 5.27 -30.32
C TYR A 275 -5.61 5.90 -30.53
N HIS A 276 -4.53 5.29 -29.93
CA HIS A 276 -3.19 5.83 -30.05
C HIS A 276 -2.16 4.75 -29.74
N ARG A 277 -1.11 4.66 -30.56
CA ARG A 277 0.04 3.79 -30.29
C ARG A 277 0.94 4.40 -29.23
N ALA A 278 1.59 3.51 -28.47
CA ALA A 278 2.59 3.89 -27.48
C ALA A 278 3.64 4.82 -28.11
N ARG A 279 3.98 5.88 -27.39
CA ARG A 279 5.08 6.76 -27.76
C ARG A 279 6.37 6.36 -27.04
N THR A 280 7.49 6.79 -27.57
CA THR A 280 8.78 6.60 -26.92
C THR A 280 8.85 7.36 -25.62
N ARG A 281 9.72 6.91 -24.71
CA ARG A 281 10.03 7.61 -23.44
C ARG A 281 10.36 9.08 -23.68
N ALA A 282 11.26 9.35 -24.64
CA ALA A 282 11.68 10.72 -24.97
C ALA A 282 10.49 11.60 -25.36
N SER A 283 9.58 11.09 -26.22
CA SER A 283 8.38 11.80 -26.62
C SER A 283 7.40 12.04 -25.48
N ALA A 284 7.29 11.10 -24.52
CA ALA A 284 6.43 11.27 -23.34
C ALA A 284 6.99 12.36 -22.40
N VAL A 285 8.30 12.34 -22.16
CA VAL A 285 8.97 13.36 -21.32
C VAL A 285 8.88 14.74 -21.98
N GLU A 286 9.10 14.84 -23.30
CA GLU A 286 8.93 16.09 -24.07
C GLU A 286 7.50 16.64 -23.96
N PHE A 287 6.49 15.76 -24.08
CA PHE A 287 5.09 16.14 -23.88
C PHE A 287 4.83 16.72 -22.50
N LEU A 288 5.33 16.09 -21.44
CA LEU A 288 5.19 16.55 -20.07
C LEU A 288 5.90 17.89 -19.83
N HIS A 289 7.10 18.09 -20.42
CA HIS A 289 7.76 19.39 -20.39
C HIS A 289 6.94 20.47 -21.10
N GLY A 290 6.32 20.16 -22.25
CA GLY A 290 5.40 21.08 -22.92
C GLY A 290 4.16 21.44 -22.10
N GLU A 291 3.69 20.55 -21.17
CA GLU A 291 2.66 20.90 -20.20
C GLU A 291 3.21 21.76 -19.05
N ALA A 292 4.46 21.53 -18.63
CA ALA A 292 5.13 22.34 -17.62
C ALA A 292 5.39 23.77 -18.12
N ASP A 293 5.77 23.94 -19.40
CA ASP A 293 5.93 25.26 -20.05
C ASP A 293 4.63 26.08 -20.07
N LYS A 294 3.46 25.40 -20.05
CA LYS A 294 2.16 26.06 -19.92
C LYS A 294 1.79 26.40 -18.46
N GLY A 295 2.65 26.08 -17.50
CA GLY A 295 2.37 26.26 -16.07
C GLY A 295 1.43 25.21 -15.46
N TRP A 296 1.20 24.07 -16.14
CA TRP A 296 0.30 23.03 -15.65
C TRP A 296 0.98 22.04 -14.71
N ARG A 297 2.29 21.84 -14.89
CA ARG A 297 3.11 20.85 -14.18
C ARG A 297 4.37 21.49 -13.61
N ASP A 298 4.97 20.83 -12.66
CA ASP A 298 6.27 21.21 -12.12
C ASP A 298 7.41 20.61 -12.98
N HIS A 299 8.33 21.43 -13.43
CA HIS A 299 9.45 21.02 -14.29
C HIS A 299 10.40 20.04 -13.61
N GLU A 300 10.65 20.20 -12.31
CA GLU A 300 11.55 19.31 -11.58
C GLU A 300 10.90 17.94 -11.39
N LEU A 301 9.59 17.89 -11.06
CA LEU A 301 8.87 16.63 -10.96
C LEU A 301 8.79 15.91 -12.32
N VAL A 302 8.64 16.62 -13.42
CA VAL A 302 8.69 16.02 -14.77
C VAL A 302 10.03 15.34 -15.02
N LYS A 303 11.16 16.00 -14.67
CA LYS A 303 12.50 15.39 -14.78
C LYS A 303 12.62 14.13 -13.92
N LEU A 304 12.14 14.17 -12.68
CA LEU A 304 12.21 13.04 -11.76
C LEU A 304 11.39 11.85 -12.26
N VAL A 305 10.20 12.07 -12.81
CA VAL A 305 9.40 11.02 -13.44
C VAL A 305 10.08 10.44 -14.68
N GLY A 306 10.72 11.27 -15.49
CA GLY A 306 11.54 10.83 -16.63
C GLY A 306 12.69 9.91 -16.20
N LEU A 307 13.44 10.30 -15.17
CA LEU A 307 14.53 9.49 -14.58
C LEU A 307 14.00 8.19 -13.94
N ALA A 308 12.87 8.26 -13.22
CA ALA A 308 12.23 7.10 -12.64
C ALA A 308 11.83 6.08 -13.71
N ALA A 309 11.26 6.55 -14.82
CA ALA A 309 10.90 5.69 -15.95
C ALA A 309 12.14 5.06 -16.61
N GLU A 310 13.27 5.73 -16.59
CA GLU A 310 14.53 5.19 -17.05
C GLU A 310 15.05 4.09 -16.14
N ASN A 311 15.08 4.32 -14.84
CA ASN A 311 15.50 3.35 -13.82
C ASN A 311 14.66 2.07 -13.87
N LEU A 312 13.36 2.21 -14.05
CA LEU A 312 12.41 1.10 -14.14
C LEU A 312 12.29 0.49 -15.54
N ASN A 313 13.02 1.05 -16.52
CA ASN A 313 13.00 0.57 -17.88
C ASN A 313 11.61 0.61 -18.57
N LEU A 314 10.76 1.55 -18.16
CA LEU A 314 9.42 1.74 -18.69
C LEU A 314 9.45 2.55 -20.01
N GLY A 315 8.48 2.26 -20.90
CA GLY A 315 8.33 3.00 -22.16
C GLY A 315 9.43 2.73 -23.21
N ARG A 316 10.08 1.56 -23.15
CA ARG A 316 10.92 1.06 -24.25
C ARG A 316 10.02 0.54 -25.38
N VAL A 317 9.74 1.41 -26.35
CA VAL A 317 9.39 0.96 -27.71
C VAL A 317 10.73 0.64 -28.39
N ARG A 318 10.90 -0.53 -29.02
CA ARG A 318 12.08 -0.82 -29.83
C ARG A 318 12.10 0.19 -30.98
N ASP A 319 13.26 0.78 -31.26
CA ASP A 319 13.41 1.75 -32.37
C ASP A 319 12.98 1.16 -33.71
N GLU A 320 12.96 -0.16 -33.84
CA GLU A 320 12.53 -0.93 -35.03
C GLU A 320 10.99 -0.92 -35.23
N ASP A 321 10.21 -0.64 -34.17
CA ASP A 321 8.75 -0.65 -34.20
C ASP A 321 8.14 0.76 -34.39
N ILE A 322 8.96 1.80 -34.57
CA ILE A 322 8.51 3.17 -34.74
C ILE A 322 8.13 3.39 -36.21
N PRO A 323 6.83 3.40 -36.58
CA PRO A 323 6.44 3.88 -37.90
C PRO A 323 6.78 5.38 -37.99
N PRO A 324 7.06 5.90 -39.18
CA PRO A 324 7.32 7.33 -39.37
C PRO A 324 6.19 8.14 -38.76
N PRO A 325 6.48 9.31 -38.17
CA PRO A 325 5.48 10.13 -37.49
C PRO A 325 4.30 10.36 -38.45
N PRO A 326 3.05 10.11 -37.99
CA PRO A 326 1.89 10.53 -38.77
C PRO A 326 2.00 12.04 -38.98
N ALA A 327 1.57 12.49 -40.16
CA ALA A 327 1.46 13.91 -40.45
C ALA A 327 0.85 14.67 -39.27
N PRO A 328 1.30 15.89 -38.97
CA PRO A 328 0.95 16.61 -37.74
C PRO A 328 -0.57 16.62 -37.58
N LEU A 329 -1.05 15.82 -36.62
CA LEU A 329 -2.43 15.85 -36.18
C LEU A 329 -2.68 17.25 -35.66
N GLY A 330 -3.56 17.96 -36.34
CA GLY A 330 -3.95 19.28 -35.93
C GLY A 330 -4.20 19.34 -34.43
N GLN A 331 -3.52 20.25 -33.82
CA GLN A 331 -3.61 20.75 -32.45
C GLN A 331 -4.60 19.99 -31.56
N TRP A 332 -4.09 19.25 -30.59
CA TRP A 332 -4.82 18.90 -29.38
C TRP A 332 -5.22 20.22 -28.71
N ARG A 333 -6.31 20.83 -29.19
CA ARG A 333 -6.90 21.95 -28.46
C ARG A 333 -7.50 21.37 -27.20
N THR A 334 -6.82 21.63 -26.11
CA THR A 334 -7.41 21.68 -24.78
C THR A 334 -8.37 22.87 -24.79
N GLU A 335 -9.60 22.67 -25.12
CA GLU A 335 -10.73 23.46 -24.65
C GLU A 335 -11.50 22.66 -23.65
#